data_b1ea7e43c5904bc6a93d7e03b946f8a4
#
_entry.id   b1ea7e43c5904bc6a93d7e03b946f8a4
#
_cell.length_a   1.000
_cell.length_b   1.000
_cell.length_c   1.000
_cell.angle_alpha   90.00
_cell.angle_beta   90.00
_cell.angle_gamma   90.00
#
_symmetry.space_group_name_H-M   'P 1'
#
loop_
_entity.id
_entity.type
_entity.pdbx_description
1 polymer ?
#
loop_
_entity_poly.entity_id
_entity_poly.type
_entity_poly.pdbx_seq_one_letter_code
_entity_poly.pdbx_strand_id
1 'polypeptide(L)'
;MNNDFLNIGDLLMESLKKYDKIVICMEGCVMAIQLIYFSGTGSTQKVVRFIGKQWQEKVYEYDLSNPHIARHVFSHQDLCIVGVPSYGGRVPTIAIERLKQFKANQTPVILVVTYGNRHYDDTFIELKDTLQPLGFICVGAMAVVCEHSIVHEFAHGRPNAKDFEYIQSLVETLKRDLHPIEVPGHRPYKIFRGGLKPLVTSQCTKCGLCAKLCPVEAIDLQHLETTNESLCISCMRCISICPFKARICDDKQVEATRMKIQKVCTIDKQSELIGGSLC
;
A
#
# COMPACT_ATOMS: atom_id res chain seq x y z
N MET A 1 9.63 37.10 37.32
CA MET A 1 9.81 35.77 36.69
C MET A 1 8.49 35.40 36.05
N ASN A 2 8.31 35.70 34.78
CA ASN A 2 7.10 35.38 34.04
C ASN A 2 7.21 33.95 33.54
N ASN A 3 6.33 33.08 33.99
CA ASN A 3 6.16 31.74 33.46
C ASN A 3 5.20 31.81 32.25
N ASP A 4 5.75 31.94 31.06
CA ASP A 4 5.00 31.73 29.82
C ASP A 4 4.93 30.20 29.54
N PHE A 5 3.97 29.51 30.18
CA PHE A 5 3.54 28.20 29.73
C PHE A 5 2.63 28.40 28.53
N LEU A 6 3.19 28.27 27.32
CA LEU A 6 2.39 28.11 26.12
C LEU A 6 1.48 26.88 26.26
N ASN A 7 0.19 27.13 26.23
CA ASN A 7 -0.84 26.11 26.40
C ASN A 7 -0.82 25.17 25.19
N ILE A 8 -0.69 23.85 25.45
CA ILE A 8 -0.69 22.81 24.41
C ILE A 8 -1.93 22.93 23.49
N GLY A 9 -3.05 23.44 24.03
CA GLY A 9 -4.27 23.72 23.29
C GLY A 9 -4.10 24.80 22.20
N ASP A 10 -3.31 25.85 22.48
CA ASP A 10 -3.08 26.93 21.53
C ASP A 10 -2.16 26.50 20.38
N LEU A 11 -1.17 25.64 20.65
CA LEU A 11 -0.30 25.02 19.64
C LEU A 11 -1.07 24.05 18.74
N LEU A 12 -2.05 23.31 19.29
CA LEU A 12 -2.93 22.45 18.51
C LEU A 12 -3.89 23.28 17.64
N MET A 13 -4.44 24.36 18.16
CA MET A 13 -5.33 25.26 17.41
C MET A 13 -4.61 26.04 16.32
N GLU A 14 -3.36 26.45 16.55
CA GLU A 14 -2.53 27.07 15.51
C GLU A 14 -2.13 26.07 14.40
N SER A 15 -1.85 24.82 14.78
CA SER A 15 -1.63 23.72 13.86
C SER A 15 -2.87 23.47 12.98
N LEU A 16 -4.06 23.37 13.57
CA LEU A 16 -5.31 23.14 12.85
C LEU A 16 -5.64 24.29 11.88
N LYS A 17 -5.47 25.55 12.29
CA LYS A 17 -5.67 26.72 11.40
C LYS A 17 -4.71 26.77 10.23
N LYS A 18 -3.54 26.15 10.34
CA LYS A 18 -2.57 26.04 9.25
C LYS A 18 -3.00 25.01 8.20
N TYR A 19 -3.79 24.00 8.61
CA TYR A 19 -4.33 22.96 7.71
C TYR A 19 -5.61 23.40 6.99
N ASP A 20 -6.44 24.27 7.59
CA ASP A 20 -7.65 24.80 6.95
C ASP A 20 -7.38 25.54 5.61
N LYS A 21 -6.17 26.14 5.47
CA LYS A 21 -5.75 26.80 4.21
C LYS A 21 -5.35 25.83 3.10
N ILE A 22 -5.02 24.58 3.40
CA ILE A 22 -4.59 23.59 2.40
C ILE A 22 -5.78 22.97 1.69
N VAL A 23 -6.91 22.80 2.39
CA VAL A 23 -8.16 22.24 1.82
C VAL A 23 -8.79 23.18 0.79
N ILE A 24 -8.69 24.49 0.99
CA ILE A 24 -9.29 25.52 0.13
C ILE A 24 -8.61 25.61 -1.26
N CYS A 25 -7.38 25.13 -1.41
CA CYS A 25 -6.67 25.15 -2.70
C CYS A 25 -6.96 23.94 -3.61
N MET A 26 -7.71 22.94 -3.17
CA MET A 26 -7.91 21.73 -3.97
C MET A 26 -9.10 21.84 -4.96
N GLU A 27 -10.02 22.77 -4.78
CA GLU A 27 -11.06 23.07 -5.77
C GLU A 27 -10.45 23.87 -6.95
N GLY A 28 -9.86 23.16 -7.91
CA GLY A 28 -9.44 23.70 -9.21
C GLY A 28 -7.94 23.79 -9.49
N CYS A 29 -7.05 23.24 -8.66
CA CYS A 29 -5.59 23.43 -8.80
C CYS A 29 -4.70 22.18 -8.61
N VAL A 30 -5.22 20.96 -8.72
CA VAL A 30 -4.35 19.77 -8.78
C VAL A 30 -3.68 19.75 -10.15
N MET A 31 -2.34 19.87 -10.19
CA MET A 31 -1.59 19.86 -11.45
C MET A 31 -1.33 18.46 -11.99
N ALA A 32 -1.17 17.48 -11.10
CA ALA A 32 -0.93 16.09 -11.49
C ALA A 32 -1.27 15.10 -10.38
N ILE A 33 -1.63 13.90 -10.79
CA ILE A 33 -1.82 12.75 -9.91
C ILE A 33 -0.52 11.92 -9.90
N GLN A 34 0.03 11.73 -8.71
CA GLN A 34 1.29 11.00 -8.53
C GLN A 34 1.00 9.63 -7.88
N LEU A 35 1.04 8.56 -8.66
CA LEU A 35 0.79 7.21 -8.19
C LEU A 35 2.10 6.58 -7.68
N ILE A 36 2.19 6.34 -6.39
CA ILE A 36 3.35 5.70 -5.75
C ILE A 36 2.88 4.37 -5.18
N TYR A 37 3.41 3.24 -5.62
CA TYR A 37 2.90 1.97 -5.13
C TYR A 37 3.97 0.88 -5.05
N PHE A 38 3.78 -0.04 -4.10
CA PHE A 38 4.41 -1.35 -4.08
C PHE A 38 3.36 -2.40 -4.42
N SER A 39 3.66 -3.28 -5.38
CA SER A 39 2.72 -4.33 -5.78
C SER A 39 3.44 -5.63 -6.12
N GLY A 40 3.37 -6.64 -5.23
CA GLY A 40 3.96 -7.96 -5.48
C GLY A 40 3.27 -8.69 -6.62
N THR A 41 1.96 -8.89 -6.52
CA THR A 41 1.15 -9.68 -7.47
C THR A 41 0.37 -8.85 -8.50
N GLY A 42 0.51 -7.53 -8.49
CA GLY A 42 -0.19 -6.63 -9.40
C GLY A 42 -1.50 -6.03 -8.84
N SER A 43 -2.08 -6.58 -7.77
CA SER A 43 -3.39 -6.13 -7.25
C SER A 43 -3.36 -4.68 -6.77
N THR A 44 -2.37 -4.28 -5.98
CA THR A 44 -2.22 -2.89 -5.51
C THR A 44 -2.06 -1.92 -6.66
N GLN A 45 -1.22 -2.24 -7.65
CA GLN A 45 -1.03 -1.44 -8.85
C GLN A 45 -2.35 -1.23 -9.60
N LYS A 46 -3.12 -2.31 -9.80
CA LYS A 46 -4.42 -2.26 -10.48
C LYS A 46 -5.40 -1.32 -9.76
N VAL A 47 -5.45 -1.41 -8.43
CA VAL A 47 -6.31 -0.55 -7.58
C VAL A 47 -5.88 0.90 -7.64
N VAL A 48 -4.60 1.20 -7.42
CA VAL A 48 -4.06 2.58 -7.40
C VAL A 48 -4.26 3.27 -8.75
N ARG A 49 -4.00 2.55 -9.84
CA ARG A 49 -4.25 3.05 -11.21
C ARG A 49 -5.72 3.35 -11.47
N PHE A 50 -6.62 2.48 -10.99
CA PHE A 50 -8.05 2.71 -11.11
C PHE A 50 -8.48 3.97 -10.34
N ILE A 51 -8.04 4.12 -9.10
CA ILE A 51 -8.34 5.28 -8.26
C ILE A 51 -7.78 6.55 -8.92
N GLY A 52 -6.53 6.57 -9.36
CA GLY A 52 -5.89 7.74 -9.96
C GLY A 52 -6.60 8.25 -11.22
N LYS A 53 -7.12 7.34 -12.05
CA LYS A 53 -7.86 7.68 -13.26
C LYS A 53 -9.17 8.45 -12.99
N GLN A 54 -9.71 8.41 -11.78
CA GLN A 54 -10.95 9.10 -11.44
C GLN A 54 -10.78 10.63 -11.38
N TRP A 55 -9.55 11.16 -11.28
CA TRP A 55 -9.28 12.61 -11.23
C TRP A 55 -9.21 13.29 -12.60
N GLN A 56 -9.13 12.53 -13.72
CA GLN A 56 -9.05 13.07 -15.09
C GLN A 56 -7.84 14.02 -15.33
N GLU A 57 -6.85 13.99 -14.44
CA GLU A 57 -5.63 14.79 -14.50
C GLU A 57 -4.47 13.97 -15.06
N LYS A 58 -3.34 14.63 -15.35
CA LYS A 58 -2.12 13.97 -15.80
C LYS A 58 -1.58 13.04 -14.70
N VAL A 59 -1.31 11.79 -15.05
CA VAL A 59 -0.87 10.75 -14.12
C VAL A 59 0.59 10.43 -14.34
N TYR A 60 1.37 10.39 -13.26
CA TYR A 60 2.73 9.86 -13.20
C TYR A 60 2.79 8.66 -12.25
N GLU A 61 3.67 7.70 -12.53
CA GLU A 61 3.76 6.46 -11.76
C GLU A 61 5.15 6.19 -11.23
N TYR A 62 5.24 5.76 -9.97
CA TYR A 62 6.45 5.37 -9.26
C TYR A 62 6.25 3.97 -8.66
N ASP A 63 6.78 2.95 -9.33
CA ASP A 63 6.70 1.55 -8.87
C ASP A 63 7.81 1.26 -7.86
N LEU A 64 7.45 1.20 -6.59
CA LEU A 64 8.35 0.84 -5.48
C LEU A 64 8.87 -0.61 -5.57
N SER A 65 8.39 -1.43 -6.50
CA SER A 65 8.98 -2.74 -6.77
C SER A 65 10.27 -2.64 -7.58
N ASN A 66 10.51 -1.49 -8.24
CA ASN A 66 11.74 -1.23 -8.97
C ASN A 66 12.87 -0.85 -8.00
N PRO A 67 14.02 -1.57 -7.98
CA PRO A 67 15.15 -1.23 -7.14
C PRO A 67 15.81 0.12 -7.50
N HIS A 68 15.66 0.58 -8.74
CA HIS A 68 16.26 1.79 -9.27
C HIS A 68 15.27 2.96 -9.34
N ILE A 69 14.45 3.14 -8.29
CA ILE A 69 13.52 4.26 -8.25
C ILE A 69 14.28 5.58 -8.10
N ALA A 70 13.94 6.55 -8.95
CA ALA A 70 14.57 7.87 -8.90
C ALA A 70 14.02 8.69 -7.73
N ARG A 71 14.88 9.52 -7.15
CA ARG A 71 14.45 10.52 -6.16
C ARG A 71 13.52 11.54 -6.80
N HIS A 72 12.50 11.97 -6.07
CA HIS A 72 11.56 12.98 -6.55
C HIS A 72 11.11 13.89 -5.39
N VAL A 73 10.78 15.14 -5.73
CA VAL A 73 10.21 16.13 -4.80
C VAL A 73 8.83 16.53 -5.30
N PHE A 74 7.80 16.21 -4.53
CA PHE A 74 6.42 16.53 -4.86
C PHE A 74 6.05 17.92 -4.35
N SER A 75 5.25 18.64 -5.12
CA SER A 75 4.76 19.97 -4.77
C SER A 75 3.46 19.91 -3.97
N HIS A 76 3.07 20.99 -3.33
CA HIS A 76 1.76 21.12 -2.67
C HIS A 76 0.57 21.11 -3.65
N GLN A 77 0.82 21.28 -4.94
CA GLN A 77 -0.18 21.23 -6.03
C GLN A 77 -0.35 19.80 -6.60
N ASP A 78 0.51 18.87 -6.24
CA ASP A 78 0.34 17.46 -6.62
C ASP A 78 -0.64 16.79 -5.66
N LEU A 79 -1.39 15.81 -6.15
CA LEU A 79 -2.09 14.85 -5.31
C LEU A 79 -1.39 13.49 -5.42
N CYS A 80 -0.81 13.03 -4.33
CA CYS A 80 -0.20 11.72 -4.29
C CYS A 80 -1.22 10.65 -3.87
N ILE A 81 -1.19 9.48 -4.52
CA ILE A 81 -1.92 8.27 -4.12
C ILE A 81 -0.87 7.21 -3.83
N VAL A 82 -0.68 6.90 -2.54
CA VAL A 82 0.34 5.94 -2.10
C VAL A 82 -0.33 4.62 -1.76
N GLY A 83 -0.04 3.57 -2.54
CA GLY A 83 -0.64 2.25 -2.38
C GLY A 83 0.35 1.17 -1.97
N VAL A 84 0.01 0.42 -0.90
CA VAL A 84 0.80 -0.72 -0.42
C VAL A 84 -0.09 -1.91 -0.07
N PRO A 85 0.39 -3.15 -0.23
CA PRO A 85 -0.29 -4.30 0.35
C PRO A 85 0.00 -4.41 1.84
N SER A 86 -0.96 -4.97 2.59
CA SER A 86 -0.75 -5.32 3.99
C SER A 86 -0.11 -6.70 4.12
N TYR A 87 1.16 -6.78 4.48
CA TYR A 87 1.86 -8.04 4.74
C TYR A 87 1.90 -8.32 6.25
N GLY A 88 1.04 -9.25 6.69
CA GLY A 88 0.89 -9.57 8.11
C GLY A 88 0.42 -8.40 8.97
N GLY A 89 -0.21 -7.39 8.38
CA GLY A 89 -0.67 -6.19 9.06
C GLY A 89 0.36 -5.05 9.10
N ARG A 90 1.36 -5.10 8.22
CA ARG A 90 2.46 -4.14 8.14
C ARG A 90 2.72 -3.70 6.70
N VAL A 91 3.32 -2.54 6.54
CA VAL A 91 3.87 -2.10 5.25
C VAL A 91 5.07 -2.97 4.89
N PRO A 92 5.23 -3.41 3.61
CA PRO A 92 6.46 -4.11 3.20
C PRO A 92 7.70 -3.24 3.46
N THR A 93 8.69 -3.78 4.18
CA THR A 93 9.89 -3.02 4.61
C THR A 93 10.58 -2.31 3.45
N ILE A 94 10.73 -3.00 2.31
CA ILE A 94 11.34 -2.41 1.11
C ILE A 94 10.54 -1.23 0.55
N ALA A 95 9.21 -1.21 0.72
CA ALA A 95 8.40 -0.05 0.33
C ALA A 95 8.71 1.16 1.23
N ILE A 96 8.84 0.94 2.55
CA ILE A 96 9.25 1.99 3.49
C ILE A 96 10.62 2.56 3.12
N GLU A 97 11.60 1.71 2.84
CA GLU A 97 12.95 2.13 2.47
C GLU A 97 12.97 2.98 1.19
N ARG A 98 12.15 2.60 0.20
CA ARG A 98 12.06 3.31 -1.08
C ARG A 98 11.24 4.60 -0.98
N LEU A 99 10.19 4.63 -0.17
CA LEU A 99 9.44 5.85 0.12
C LEU A 99 10.34 6.95 0.72
N LYS A 100 11.33 6.60 1.52
CA LYS A 100 12.29 7.56 2.11
C LYS A 100 13.15 8.30 1.07
N GLN A 101 13.17 7.85 -0.17
CA GLN A 101 13.86 8.55 -1.28
C GLN A 101 13.06 9.75 -1.81
N PHE A 102 11.80 9.86 -1.47
CA PHE A 102 10.94 10.97 -1.85
C PHE A 102 10.95 12.09 -0.81
N LYS A 103 10.62 13.28 -1.28
CA LYS A 103 10.34 14.45 -0.45
C LYS A 103 9.03 15.08 -0.91
N ALA A 104 8.34 15.73 -0.02
CA ALA A 104 7.11 16.44 -0.31
C ALA A 104 7.13 17.82 0.35
N ASN A 105 6.41 18.77 -0.23
CA ASN A 105 6.26 20.11 0.30
C ASN A 105 4.79 20.33 0.67
N GLN A 106 4.38 19.84 1.84
CA GLN A 106 2.98 19.84 2.29
C GLN A 106 2.04 19.20 1.24
N THR A 107 2.53 18.17 0.55
CA THR A 107 1.82 17.53 -0.54
C THR A 107 0.70 16.64 0.01
N PRO A 108 -0.57 16.85 -0.41
CA PRO A 108 -1.66 15.97 -0.01
C PRO A 108 -1.44 14.53 -0.51
N VAL A 109 -1.75 13.58 0.36
CA VAL A 109 -1.64 12.16 0.03
C VAL A 109 -2.88 11.37 0.46
N ILE A 110 -3.37 10.53 -0.45
CA ILE A 110 -4.37 9.50 -0.19
C ILE A 110 -3.64 8.19 0.02
N LEU A 111 -3.89 7.52 1.14
CA LEU A 111 -3.33 6.21 1.46
C LEU A 111 -4.25 5.10 0.93
N VAL A 112 -3.69 4.15 0.21
CA VAL A 112 -4.43 2.98 -0.27
C VAL A 112 -3.78 1.72 0.25
N VAL A 113 -4.48 0.97 1.09
CA VAL A 113 -4.01 -0.32 1.61
C VAL A 113 -4.82 -1.45 1.02
N THR A 114 -4.16 -2.34 0.27
CA THR A 114 -4.79 -3.56 -0.24
C THR A 114 -4.51 -4.74 0.71
N TYR A 115 -5.50 -5.60 0.93
CA TYR A 115 -5.35 -6.73 1.85
C TYR A 115 -6.20 -7.95 1.44
N GLY A 116 -5.69 -9.14 1.77
CA GLY A 116 -6.29 -10.43 1.42
C GLY A 116 -7.40 -10.87 2.37
N ASN A 117 -8.43 -10.06 2.56
CA ASN A 117 -9.63 -10.33 3.37
C ASN A 117 -9.40 -10.66 4.87
N ARG A 118 -8.14 -10.69 5.38
CA ARG A 118 -7.90 -10.90 6.81
C ARG A 118 -8.13 -9.61 7.60
N HIS A 119 -7.18 -8.71 7.56
CA HIS A 119 -7.18 -7.36 8.16
C HIS A 119 -5.90 -6.63 7.75
N TYR A 120 -5.93 -5.31 7.81
CA TYR A 120 -4.78 -4.46 7.50
C TYR A 120 -3.96 -4.04 8.76
N ASP A 121 -4.47 -4.33 9.97
CA ASP A 121 -3.87 -4.04 11.29
C ASP A 121 -3.20 -2.64 11.32
N ASP A 122 -1.87 -2.58 11.47
CA ASP A 122 -1.13 -1.32 11.65
C ASP A 122 -0.59 -0.72 10.33
N THR A 123 -0.98 -1.27 9.17
CA THR A 123 -0.45 -0.84 7.86
C THR A 123 -0.70 0.64 7.58
N PHE A 124 -1.89 1.17 7.92
CA PHE A 124 -2.20 2.58 7.69
C PHE A 124 -1.37 3.51 8.55
N ILE A 125 -1.31 3.24 9.86
CA ILE A 125 -0.56 4.11 10.78
C ILE A 125 0.94 4.08 10.48
N GLU A 126 1.50 2.91 10.13
CA GLU A 126 2.89 2.79 9.72
C GLU A 126 3.17 3.54 8.41
N LEU A 127 2.25 3.50 7.43
CA LEU A 127 2.39 4.23 6.18
C LEU A 127 2.32 5.74 6.41
N LYS A 128 1.36 6.22 7.22
CA LYS A 128 1.25 7.63 7.61
C LYS A 128 2.51 8.12 8.33
N ASP A 129 3.00 7.37 9.32
CA ASP A 129 4.21 7.69 10.08
C ASP A 129 5.47 7.71 9.18
N THR A 130 5.48 6.92 8.11
CA THR A 130 6.57 6.94 7.12
C THR A 130 6.52 8.18 6.26
N LEU A 131 5.34 8.63 5.82
CA LEU A 131 5.16 9.70 4.86
C LEU A 131 5.17 11.10 5.50
N GLN A 132 4.63 11.25 6.70
CA GLN A 132 4.52 12.54 7.37
C GLN A 132 5.89 13.25 7.56
N PRO A 133 6.97 12.58 8.02
CA PRO A 133 8.28 13.21 8.13
C PRO A 133 8.91 13.60 6.79
N LEU A 134 8.41 13.04 5.68
CA LEU A 134 8.84 13.36 4.32
C LEU A 134 8.14 14.60 3.74
N GLY A 135 7.15 15.16 4.48
CA GLY A 135 6.41 16.36 4.11
C GLY A 135 5.05 16.10 3.46
N PHE A 136 4.53 14.87 3.49
CA PHE A 136 3.18 14.57 3.03
C PHE A 136 2.12 14.85 4.12
N ILE A 137 0.91 15.22 3.67
CA ILE A 137 -0.26 15.41 4.52
C ILE A 137 -1.31 14.38 4.12
N CYS A 138 -1.66 13.48 5.03
CA CYS A 138 -2.68 12.47 4.79
C CYS A 138 -4.07 13.12 4.78
N VAL A 139 -4.71 13.18 3.60
CA VAL A 139 -6.02 13.82 3.38
C VAL A 139 -7.13 12.82 3.03
N GLY A 140 -6.82 11.55 3.02
CA GLY A 140 -7.78 10.48 2.77
C GLY A 140 -7.12 9.11 2.85
N ALA A 141 -7.89 8.08 3.11
CA ALA A 141 -7.39 6.71 3.12
C ALA A 141 -8.48 5.71 2.72
N MET A 142 -8.09 4.63 2.04
CA MET A 142 -8.98 3.60 1.55
C MET A 142 -8.39 2.19 1.77
N ALA A 143 -9.14 1.32 2.43
CA ALA A 143 -8.83 -0.10 2.53
C ALA A 143 -9.54 -0.87 1.42
N VAL A 144 -8.79 -1.62 0.61
CA VAL A 144 -9.34 -2.35 -0.54
C VAL A 144 -9.10 -3.85 -0.40
N VAL A 145 -10.20 -4.60 -0.42
CA VAL A 145 -10.16 -6.06 -0.39
C VAL A 145 -9.66 -6.59 -1.74
N CYS A 146 -8.66 -7.45 -1.67
CA CYS A 146 -8.12 -8.15 -2.83
C CYS A 146 -8.02 -9.65 -2.56
N GLU A 147 -7.91 -10.46 -3.60
CA GLU A 147 -7.59 -11.87 -3.45
C GLU A 147 -6.33 -12.07 -2.61
N HIS A 148 -6.37 -13.02 -1.69
CA HIS A 148 -5.24 -13.30 -0.81
C HIS A 148 -4.09 -13.92 -1.60
N SER A 149 -2.90 -13.32 -1.56
CA SER A 149 -1.75 -13.67 -2.42
C SER A 149 -1.15 -15.07 -2.21
N ILE A 150 -1.57 -15.79 -1.14
CA ILE A 150 -1.10 -17.14 -0.80
C ILE A 150 -2.26 -18.12 -0.80
N VAL A 151 -3.36 -17.78 -0.14
CA VAL A 151 -4.55 -18.63 -0.01
C VAL A 151 -5.63 -18.06 -0.93
N HIS A 152 -5.57 -18.41 -2.21
CA HIS A 152 -6.37 -17.81 -3.27
C HIS A 152 -7.89 -18.00 -3.15
N GLU A 153 -8.36 -18.91 -2.28
CA GLU A 153 -9.77 -19.06 -2.00
C GLU A 153 -10.39 -17.88 -1.25
N PHE A 154 -9.57 -17.13 -0.48
CA PHE A 154 -10.04 -15.96 0.25
C PHE A 154 -10.09 -14.73 -0.64
N ALA A 155 -11.29 -14.14 -0.73
CA ALA A 155 -11.61 -13.03 -1.63
C ALA A 155 -11.24 -13.34 -3.09
N HIS A 156 -11.51 -14.57 -3.54
CA HIS A 156 -11.15 -15.06 -4.87
C HIS A 156 -11.67 -14.15 -5.98
N GLY A 157 -10.79 -13.82 -6.94
CA GLY A 157 -11.09 -12.96 -8.08
C GLY A 157 -11.26 -11.47 -7.76
N ARG A 158 -11.07 -11.04 -6.52
CA ARG A 158 -11.20 -9.63 -6.13
C ARG A 158 -9.89 -8.83 -6.32
N PRO A 159 -9.98 -7.52 -6.66
CA PRO A 159 -11.20 -6.79 -6.97
C PRO A 159 -11.75 -7.15 -8.35
N ASN A 160 -13.05 -7.42 -8.43
CA ASN A 160 -13.81 -7.67 -9.65
C ASN A 160 -14.55 -6.38 -10.14
N ALA A 161 -15.41 -6.49 -11.15
CA ALA A 161 -16.12 -5.33 -11.70
C ALA A 161 -16.99 -4.61 -10.64
N LYS A 162 -17.73 -5.37 -9.81
CA LYS A 162 -18.56 -4.80 -8.73
C LYS A 162 -17.72 -4.09 -7.67
N ASP A 163 -16.55 -4.65 -7.34
CA ASP A 163 -15.62 -4.00 -6.43
C ASP A 163 -15.13 -2.65 -6.99
N PHE A 164 -14.85 -2.59 -8.29
CA PHE A 164 -14.42 -1.34 -8.92
C PHE A 164 -15.55 -0.30 -9.02
N GLU A 165 -16.78 -0.70 -9.28
CA GLU A 165 -17.94 0.19 -9.21
C GLU A 165 -18.09 0.77 -7.78
N TYR A 166 -17.93 -0.06 -6.77
CA TYR A 166 -17.99 0.38 -5.38
C TYR A 166 -16.80 1.28 -5.01
N ILE A 167 -15.58 0.93 -5.40
CA ILE A 167 -14.39 1.78 -5.21
C ILE A 167 -14.59 3.15 -5.88
N GLN A 168 -15.20 3.20 -7.06
CA GLN A 168 -15.51 4.46 -7.73
C GLN A 168 -16.44 5.34 -6.87
N SER A 169 -17.49 4.77 -6.29
CA SER A 169 -18.38 5.52 -5.39
C SER A 169 -17.68 6.05 -4.14
N LEU A 170 -16.74 5.26 -3.58
CA LEU A 170 -15.90 5.69 -2.46
C LEU A 170 -14.98 6.85 -2.87
N VAL A 171 -14.39 6.80 -4.07
CA VAL A 171 -13.54 7.89 -4.58
C VAL A 171 -14.35 9.17 -4.81
N GLU A 172 -15.56 9.09 -5.34
CA GLU A 172 -16.44 10.25 -5.50
C GLU A 172 -16.81 10.88 -4.14
N THR A 173 -17.00 10.06 -3.11
CA THR A 173 -17.19 10.56 -1.74
C THR A 173 -15.92 11.24 -1.23
N LEU A 174 -14.77 10.61 -1.40
CA LEU A 174 -13.47 11.14 -0.95
C LEU A 174 -13.13 12.48 -1.62
N LYS A 175 -13.41 12.64 -2.92
CA LYS A 175 -13.15 13.89 -3.64
C LYS A 175 -13.90 15.10 -3.07
N ARG A 176 -15.05 14.89 -2.46
CA ARG A 176 -15.90 15.97 -1.91
C ARG A 176 -15.40 16.48 -0.56
N ASP A 177 -14.55 15.68 0.12
CA ASP A 177 -14.15 15.95 1.50
C ASP A 177 -12.70 15.49 1.73
N LEU A 178 -11.76 16.19 1.07
CA LEU A 178 -10.33 16.00 1.27
C LEU A 178 -9.85 16.92 2.40
N HIS A 179 -9.61 16.37 3.56
CA HIS A 179 -9.08 17.08 4.72
C HIS A 179 -8.07 16.20 5.49
N PRO A 180 -7.19 16.78 6.31
CA PRO A 180 -6.27 16.00 7.12
C PRO A 180 -7.00 15.03 8.04
N ILE A 181 -6.62 13.74 7.96
CA ILE A 181 -7.28 12.67 8.71
C ILE A 181 -6.31 11.90 9.61
N GLU A 182 -6.86 11.30 10.66
CA GLU A 182 -6.22 10.23 11.41
C GLU A 182 -6.58 8.86 10.79
N VAL A 183 -5.67 7.89 10.93
CA VAL A 183 -5.84 6.55 10.39
C VAL A 183 -5.71 5.50 11.49
N PRO A 184 -6.35 4.32 11.35
CA PRO A 184 -6.30 3.26 12.33
C PRO A 184 -4.93 2.59 12.41
N GLY A 185 -4.66 2.00 13.57
CA GLY A 185 -3.48 1.22 13.90
C GLY A 185 -2.97 1.54 15.29
N HIS A 186 -1.98 0.79 15.74
CA HIS A 186 -1.41 0.88 17.07
C HIS A 186 0.10 1.13 17.03
N ARG A 187 0.64 1.76 18.05
CA ARG A 187 2.08 1.86 18.30
C ARG A 187 2.37 1.27 19.70
N PRO A 188 3.37 0.39 19.84
CA PRO A 188 4.27 -0.13 18.81
C PRO A 188 3.53 -1.02 17.78
N TYR A 189 4.01 -1.02 16.53
CA TYR A 189 3.40 -1.80 15.47
C TYR A 189 3.50 -3.29 15.73
N LYS A 190 2.53 -4.03 15.19
CA LYS A 190 2.49 -5.50 15.21
C LYS A 190 3.80 -6.11 14.68
N ILE A 191 4.29 -7.12 15.36
CA ILE A 191 5.47 -7.87 14.91
C ILE A 191 5.03 -8.83 13.79
N PHE A 192 5.63 -8.68 12.61
CA PHE A 192 5.49 -9.62 11.50
C PHE A 192 6.82 -10.32 11.26
N ARG A 193 6.84 -11.65 11.38
CA ARG A 193 8.05 -12.47 11.27
C ARG A 193 8.27 -13.04 9.88
N GLY A 194 7.61 -12.51 8.86
CA GLY A 194 7.67 -13.00 7.49
C GLY A 194 6.56 -13.99 7.14
N GLY A 195 6.52 -14.36 5.86
CA GLY A 195 5.54 -15.30 5.29
C GLY A 195 6.23 -16.48 4.61
N LEU A 196 5.45 -17.24 3.82
CA LEU A 196 5.93 -18.41 3.09
C LEU A 196 7.00 -18.05 2.07
N LYS A 197 7.93 -18.94 1.85
CA LYS A 197 9.01 -18.80 0.88
C LYS A 197 8.69 -19.62 -0.38
N PRO A 198 8.73 -19.00 -1.58
CA PRO A 198 8.49 -19.73 -2.81
C PRO A 198 9.54 -20.79 -3.11
N LEU A 199 9.08 -21.96 -3.51
CA LEU A 199 9.89 -23.08 -3.99
C LEU A 199 9.93 -23.11 -5.51
N VAL A 200 10.84 -23.91 -6.07
CA VAL A 200 10.98 -24.14 -7.52
C VAL A 200 10.67 -25.61 -7.83
N THR A 201 9.87 -25.82 -8.86
CA THR A 201 9.54 -27.16 -9.38
C THR A 201 10.42 -27.55 -10.59
N SER A 202 10.37 -28.81 -11.00
CA SER A 202 11.03 -29.32 -12.21
C SER A 202 10.57 -28.65 -13.52
N GLN A 203 9.46 -27.91 -13.51
CA GLN A 203 8.96 -27.17 -14.67
C GLN A 203 9.77 -25.89 -14.95
N CYS A 204 10.77 -25.56 -14.15
CA CYS A 204 11.58 -24.36 -14.32
C CYS A 204 12.46 -24.44 -15.57
N THR A 205 12.23 -23.55 -16.52
CA THR A 205 13.03 -23.44 -17.76
C THR A 205 14.25 -22.53 -17.61
N LYS A 206 14.55 -22.07 -16.41
CA LYS A 206 15.66 -21.17 -16.08
C LYS A 206 15.66 -19.83 -16.86
N CYS A 207 14.48 -19.32 -17.21
CA CYS A 207 14.34 -18.06 -17.99
C CYS A 207 14.80 -16.77 -17.23
N GLY A 208 15.04 -16.84 -15.93
CA GLY A 208 15.57 -15.74 -15.12
C GLY A 208 14.58 -14.62 -14.76
N LEU A 209 13.33 -14.66 -15.25
CA LEU A 209 12.36 -13.58 -15.05
C LEU A 209 12.10 -13.29 -13.56
N CYS A 210 11.98 -14.35 -12.74
CA CYS A 210 11.74 -14.22 -11.29
C CYS A 210 12.90 -13.54 -10.55
N ALA A 211 14.14 -13.74 -10.98
CA ALA A 211 15.31 -13.07 -10.42
C ALA A 211 15.37 -11.59 -10.85
N LYS A 212 15.22 -11.32 -12.15
CA LYS A 212 15.24 -9.95 -12.69
C LYS A 212 14.18 -9.04 -12.10
N LEU A 213 13.03 -9.58 -11.74
CA LEU A 213 11.89 -8.82 -11.21
C LEU A 213 11.68 -8.98 -9.70
N CYS A 214 12.62 -9.62 -9.00
CA CYS A 214 12.56 -9.73 -7.54
C CYS A 214 12.84 -8.35 -6.93
N PRO A 215 11.89 -7.76 -6.17
CA PRO A 215 12.07 -6.41 -5.64
C PRO A 215 13.16 -6.30 -4.57
N VAL A 216 13.61 -7.43 -4.02
CA VAL A 216 14.63 -7.51 -2.95
C VAL A 216 15.83 -8.41 -3.35
N GLU A 217 15.94 -8.75 -4.63
CA GLU A 217 17.06 -9.57 -5.16
C GLU A 217 17.29 -10.89 -4.41
N ALA A 218 16.20 -11.47 -3.87
CA ALA A 218 16.27 -12.73 -3.13
C ALA A 218 16.48 -13.97 -4.01
N ILE A 219 16.58 -13.81 -5.33
CA ILE A 219 16.78 -14.90 -6.30
C ILE A 219 17.97 -14.53 -7.18
N ASP A 220 19.02 -15.33 -7.08
CA ASP A 220 20.21 -15.16 -7.90
C ASP A 220 19.97 -15.64 -9.35
N LEU A 221 20.44 -14.88 -10.34
CA LEU A 221 20.36 -15.24 -11.75
C LEU A 221 21.14 -16.50 -12.12
N GLN A 222 22.19 -16.81 -11.37
CA GLN A 222 23.00 -18.02 -11.57
C GLN A 222 22.47 -19.25 -10.80
N HIS A 223 21.66 -19.01 -9.75
CA HIS A 223 21.12 -20.03 -8.85
C HIS A 223 19.59 -19.91 -8.74
N LEU A 224 18.89 -20.04 -9.90
CA LEU A 224 17.44 -19.85 -9.99
C LEU A 224 16.63 -20.90 -9.20
N GLU A 225 17.23 -22.01 -8.84
CA GLU A 225 16.63 -23.10 -8.05
C GLU A 225 16.48 -22.73 -6.56
N THR A 226 17.19 -21.71 -6.09
CA THR A 226 17.17 -21.29 -4.69
C THR A 226 16.46 -19.94 -4.50
N THR A 227 16.07 -19.68 -3.28
CA THR A 227 15.57 -18.37 -2.83
C THR A 227 16.27 -18.03 -1.53
N ASN A 228 16.95 -16.89 -1.45
CA ASN A 228 17.49 -16.39 -0.21
C ASN A 228 16.36 -16.02 0.75
N GLU A 229 16.10 -16.87 1.73
CA GLU A 229 14.98 -16.72 2.67
C GLU A 229 15.12 -15.49 3.56
N SER A 230 16.34 -15.07 3.88
CA SER A 230 16.59 -13.88 4.72
C SER A 230 16.22 -12.57 4.01
N LEU A 231 16.40 -12.52 2.69
CA LEU A 231 16.02 -11.37 1.86
C LEU A 231 14.54 -11.41 1.43
N CYS A 232 14.00 -12.62 1.25
CA CYS A 232 12.67 -12.80 0.70
C CYS A 232 11.57 -12.24 1.60
N ILE A 233 10.81 -11.26 1.12
CA ILE A 233 9.70 -10.62 1.82
C ILE A 233 8.35 -11.31 1.59
N SER A 234 8.32 -12.47 0.96
CA SER A 234 7.09 -13.25 0.69
C SER A 234 6.03 -12.49 -0.11
N CYS A 235 6.46 -11.67 -1.07
CA CYS A 235 5.56 -10.84 -1.89
C CYS A 235 4.84 -11.62 -3.00
N MET A 236 5.17 -12.88 -3.21
CA MET A 236 4.61 -13.78 -4.23
C MET A 236 4.79 -13.30 -5.68
N ARG A 237 5.60 -12.28 -5.95
CA ARG A 237 5.82 -11.76 -7.30
C ARG A 237 6.40 -12.83 -8.23
N CYS A 238 7.42 -13.58 -7.77
CA CYS A 238 8.05 -14.63 -8.56
C CYS A 238 7.09 -15.77 -8.94
N ILE A 239 6.04 -16.01 -8.15
CA ILE A 239 4.97 -16.97 -8.46
C ILE A 239 4.04 -16.37 -9.53
N SER A 240 3.54 -15.14 -9.31
CA SER A 240 2.54 -14.51 -10.16
C SER A 240 3.04 -14.22 -11.58
N ILE A 241 4.34 -13.94 -11.74
CA ILE A 241 4.93 -13.62 -13.06
C ILE A 241 5.52 -14.82 -13.79
N CYS A 242 5.60 -16.00 -13.15
CA CYS A 242 6.22 -17.18 -13.79
C CYS A 242 5.33 -17.73 -14.90
N PRO A 243 5.73 -17.64 -16.19
CA PRO A 243 4.89 -18.11 -17.30
C PRO A 243 4.74 -19.63 -17.33
N PHE A 244 5.66 -20.35 -16.67
CA PHE A 244 5.67 -21.81 -16.59
C PHE A 244 5.07 -22.35 -15.29
N LYS A 245 4.56 -21.46 -14.40
CA LYS A 245 4.05 -21.82 -13.06
C LYS A 245 5.03 -22.69 -12.25
N ALA A 246 6.32 -22.50 -12.51
CA ALA A 246 7.40 -23.28 -11.90
C ALA A 246 7.79 -22.79 -10.49
N ARG A 247 7.24 -21.66 -10.03
CA ARG A 247 7.39 -21.19 -8.66
C ARG A 247 6.08 -21.35 -7.92
N ILE A 248 6.13 -21.98 -6.75
CA ILE A 248 4.96 -22.32 -5.94
C ILE A 248 5.24 -22.07 -4.46
N CYS A 249 4.21 -22.02 -3.62
CA CYS A 249 4.34 -22.26 -2.18
C CYS A 249 4.15 -23.75 -1.89
N ASP A 250 4.74 -24.24 -0.80
CA ASP A 250 4.51 -25.58 -0.31
C ASP A 250 3.05 -25.75 0.15
N ASP A 251 2.34 -26.75 -0.37
CA ASP A 251 0.90 -26.97 -0.14
C ASP A 251 0.59 -27.16 1.35
N LYS A 252 1.46 -27.83 2.13
CA LYS A 252 1.24 -28.03 3.56
C LYS A 252 1.34 -26.72 4.33
N GLN A 253 2.24 -25.85 3.93
CA GLN A 253 2.41 -24.52 4.54
C GLN A 253 1.26 -23.59 4.13
N VAL A 254 0.77 -23.68 2.89
CA VAL A 254 -0.44 -22.96 2.43
C VAL A 254 -1.64 -23.40 3.26
N GLU A 255 -1.86 -24.71 3.43
CA GLU A 255 -2.96 -25.24 4.22
C GLU A 255 -2.86 -24.83 5.70
N ALA A 256 -1.67 -24.89 6.29
CA ALA A 256 -1.46 -24.40 7.66
C ALA A 256 -1.79 -22.90 7.80
N THR A 257 -1.44 -22.11 6.77
CA THR A 257 -1.78 -20.68 6.71
C THR A 257 -3.29 -20.50 6.59
N ARG A 258 -3.95 -21.26 5.71
CA ARG A 258 -5.40 -21.26 5.52
C ARG A 258 -6.12 -21.52 6.85
N MET A 259 -5.78 -22.60 7.54
CA MET A 259 -6.37 -22.96 8.83
C MET A 259 -6.21 -21.86 9.89
N LYS A 260 -5.06 -21.19 9.91
CA LYS A 260 -4.76 -20.12 10.87
C LYS A 260 -5.62 -18.88 10.68
N ILE A 261 -5.96 -18.50 9.44
CA ILE A 261 -6.66 -17.26 9.13
C ILE A 261 -8.11 -17.43 8.69
N GLN A 262 -8.58 -18.65 8.42
CA GLN A 262 -9.90 -18.92 7.84
C GLN A 262 -11.05 -18.29 8.64
N LYS A 263 -11.02 -18.33 9.98
CA LYS A 263 -12.08 -17.76 10.84
C LYS A 263 -12.36 -16.28 10.55
N VAL A 264 -11.34 -15.55 10.11
CA VAL A 264 -11.44 -14.11 9.81
C VAL A 264 -11.61 -13.86 8.32
N CYS A 265 -11.05 -14.74 7.47
CA CYS A 265 -11.05 -14.55 6.01
C CYS A 265 -12.31 -15.11 5.32
N THR A 266 -13.10 -15.96 5.98
CA THR A 266 -14.39 -16.46 5.44
C THR A 266 -15.52 -15.44 5.57
N ILE A 267 -15.34 -14.39 6.39
CA ILE A 267 -16.29 -13.29 6.49
C ILE A 267 -16.06 -12.39 5.27
N ASP A 268 -17.10 -12.17 4.49
CA ASP A 268 -17.04 -11.31 3.32
C ASP A 268 -16.93 -9.84 3.75
N LYS A 269 -15.81 -9.19 3.39
CA LYS A 269 -15.55 -7.80 3.73
C LYS A 269 -15.71 -6.92 2.50
N GLN A 270 -16.08 -5.67 2.73
CA GLN A 270 -16.11 -4.65 1.70
C GLN A 270 -14.90 -3.74 1.80
N SER A 271 -14.54 -3.12 0.69
CA SER A 271 -13.60 -1.99 0.68
C SER A 271 -14.22 -0.81 1.40
N GLU A 272 -13.42 0.03 2.06
CA GLU A 272 -13.94 1.10 2.91
C GLU A 272 -13.07 2.36 2.84
N LEU A 273 -13.69 3.51 3.07
CA LEU A 273 -12.99 4.76 3.39
C LEU A 273 -12.62 4.76 4.87
N ILE A 274 -11.45 5.29 5.17
CA ILE A 274 -10.95 5.48 6.53
C ILE A 274 -11.05 6.97 6.87
N GLY A 275 -11.66 7.29 8.01
CA GLY A 275 -11.72 8.66 8.53
C GLY A 275 -12.77 9.56 7.87
N GLY A 276 -13.57 9.07 6.93
CA GLY A 276 -14.71 9.80 6.39
C GLY A 276 -15.87 9.77 7.38
N SER A 277 -16.47 10.91 7.66
CA SER A 277 -17.78 10.96 8.29
C SER A 277 -18.78 10.36 7.30
N LEU A 278 -19.21 9.12 7.55
CA LEU A 278 -20.40 8.59 6.89
C LEU A 278 -21.59 9.38 7.45
N CYS A 279 -21.99 10.44 6.77
CA CYS A 279 -23.32 11.06 6.95
C CYS A 279 -24.37 10.24 6.26
#